data_aef3cd50ff1b06ff2cfb8070d5b9309b
#
_entry.id   aef3cd50ff1b06ff2cfb8070d5b9309b
#
_cell.length_a   1.000
_cell.length_b   1.000
_cell.length_c   1.000
_cell.angle_alpha   90.00
_cell.angle_beta   90.00
_cell.angle_gamma   90.00
#
_symmetry.space_group_name_H-M   'P 1'
#
loop_
_entity.id
_entity.type
_entity.pdbx_description
1 polymer ?
#
loop_
_entity_poly.entity_id
_entity_poly.type
_entity_poly.pdbx_seq_one_letter_code
_entity_poly.pdbx_strand_id
1 'polypeptide(L)'
;MLEGEKDNKQEGRLIKPFLVSRLSHFFYQNSSLVIAIFFTIVFIGYLFLIMMGKSAGFELAGGNMKSLGTSFGFDHEEIIVFFASRTDEMINAYINFNRVWDTLFGLVYGLMYVVWMSVLLKPYAQKVGFLNLFPFAQVLFDWLENYAVASLANQYLVDELISLPIAKLASVFCMFKWVCSGLTTTLILVGVILMIAQAIKNRKQIQ
;
A
#
# COMPACT_ATOMS: atom_id res chain seq x y z
N MET A 1 -18.17 9.20 -45.36
CA MET A 1 -17.68 10.00 -44.23
C MET A 1 -17.99 9.34 -42.88
N LEU A 2 -17.96 7.98 -42.78
CA LEU A 2 -18.31 7.19 -41.58
C LEU A 2 -17.28 6.07 -41.27
N GLU A 3 -16.20 5.93 -42.02
CA GLU A 3 -15.18 4.88 -41.78
C GLU A 3 -14.05 5.34 -40.81
N GLY A 4 -13.80 6.66 -40.69
CA GLY A 4 -12.71 7.19 -39.83
C GLY A 4 -12.99 7.15 -38.32
N GLU A 5 -14.25 7.00 -37.88
CA GLU A 5 -14.62 7.06 -36.45
C GLU A 5 -14.56 5.70 -35.75
N LYS A 6 -14.58 4.60 -36.50
CA LYS A 6 -14.47 3.24 -35.94
C LYS A 6 -13.04 2.85 -35.57
N ASP A 7 -12.04 3.33 -36.31
CA ASP A 7 -10.64 2.98 -36.04
C ASP A 7 -10.10 3.65 -34.79
N ASN A 8 -10.53 4.87 -34.49
CA ASN A 8 -10.07 5.63 -33.33
C ASN A 8 -10.60 5.06 -31.98
N LYS A 9 -11.75 4.36 -31.99
CA LYS A 9 -12.28 3.66 -30.82
C LYS A 9 -11.59 2.32 -30.52
N GLN A 10 -11.00 1.69 -31.52
CA GLN A 10 -10.25 0.44 -31.34
C GLN A 10 -8.83 0.70 -30.80
N GLU A 11 -8.15 1.75 -31.24
CA GLU A 11 -6.83 2.10 -30.71
C GLU A 11 -6.85 2.48 -29.22
N GLY A 12 -7.85 3.22 -28.76
CA GLY A 12 -8.01 3.58 -27.34
C GLY A 12 -8.28 2.39 -26.40
N ARG A 13 -8.77 1.26 -26.93
CA ARG A 13 -9.05 0.02 -26.16
C ARG A 13 -7.84 -0.88 -25.98
N LEU A 14 -6.87 -0.83 -26.89
CA LEU A 14 -5.69 -1.70 -26.91
C LEU A 14 -4.55 -1.18 -26.03
N ILE A 15 -4.51 0.12 -25.72
CA ILE A 15 -3.40 0.74 -24.99
C ILE A 15 -3.45 0.46 -23.47
N LYS A 16 -4.64 0.43 -22.85
CA LYS A 16 -4.77 0.26 -21.39
C LYS A 16 -4.35 -1.12 -20.86
N PRO A 17 -4.79 -2.25 -21.46
CA PRO A 17 -4.34 -3.57 -20.99
C PRO A 17 -2.85 -3.81 -21.27
N PHE A 18 -2.27 -3.14 -22.23
CA PHE A 18 -0.88 -3.31 -22.65
C PHE A 18 0.14 -2.74 -21.64
N LEU A 19 -0.14 -1.60 -21.03
CA LEU A 19 0.76 -0.99 -20.01
C LEU A 19 0.85 -1.83 -18.74
N VAL A 20 -0.29 -2.26 -18.19
CA VAL A 20 -0.36 -3.11 -17.00
C VAL A 20 0.33 -4.46 -17.26
N SER A 21 0.09 -5.05 -18.43
CA SER A 21 0.70 -6.30 -18.84
C SER A 21 2.23 -6.17 -19.00
N ARG A 22 2.73 -5.07 -19.58
CA ARG A 22 4.17 -4.79 -19.69
C ARG A 22 4.83 -4.62 -18.32
N LEU A 23 4.20 -3.85 -17.42
CA LEU A 23 4.73 -3.63 -16.08
C LEU A 23 4.78 -4.93 -15.29
N SER A 24 3.72 -5.73 -15.33
CA SER A 24 3.68 -7.05 -14.72
C SER A 24 4.79 -7.95 -15.25
N HIS A 25 4.96 -8.02 -16.56
CA HIS A 25 5.99 -8.83 -17.20
C HIS A 25 7.41 -8.36 -16.82
N PHE A 26 7.63 -7.04 -16.75
CA PHE A 26 8.88 -6.47 -16.27
C PHE A 26 9.24 -6.99 -14.87
N PHE A 27 8.30 -6.95 -13.93
CA PHE A 27 8.54 -7.45 -12.59
C PHE A 27 8.76 -8.97 -12.56
N TYR A 28 7.99 -9.77 -13.32
CA TYR A 28 8.23 -11.22 -13.42
C TYR A 28 9.63 -11.55 -13.96
N GLN A 29 10.10 -10.80 -14.94
CA GLN A 29 11.41 -11.03 -15.53
C GLN A 29 12.56 -10.62 -14.60
N ASN A 30 12.45 -9.45 -13.97
CA ASN A 30 13.55 -8.83 -13.24
C ASN A 30 13.54 -9.14 -11.74
N SER A 31 12.49 -9.79 -11.19
CA SER A 31 12.46 -10.17 -9.78
C SER A 31 13.18 -11.49 -9.54
N SER A 32 13.98 -11.50 -8.47
CA SER A 32 14.68 -12.67 -7.94
C SER A 32 14.59 -12.69 -6.42
N LEU A 33 14.91 -13.83 -5.81
CA LEU A 33 14.92 -13.97 -4.35
C LEU A 33 15.89 -12.98 -3.68
N VAL A 34 17.04 -12.72 -4.30
CA VAL A 34 18.04 -11.76 -3.81
C VAL A 34 17.44 -10.34 -3.78
N ILE A 35 16.74 -9.94 -4.84
CA ILE A 35 16.07 -8.64 -4.92
C ILE A 35 14.92 -8.56 -3.91
N ALA A 36 14.16 -9.64 -3.70
CA ALA A 36 13.11 -9.69 -2.70
C ALA A 36 13.64 -9.50 -1.27
N ILE A 37 14.73 -10.17 -0.94
CA ILE A 37 15.43 -10.02 0.35
C ILE A 37 15.96 -8.58 0.51
N PHE A 38 16.57 -8.02 -0.54
CA PHE A 38 17.04 -6.64 -0.52
C PHE A 38 15.92 -5.64 -0.20
N PHE A 39 14.78 -5.73 -0.89
CA PHE A 39 13.63 -4.86 -0.60
C PHE A 39 13.04 -5.11 0.79
N THR A 40 13.09 -6.34 1.30
CA THR A 40 12.69 -6.64 2.69
C THR A 40 13.61 -5.93 3.70
N ILE A 41 14.91 -5.93 3.48
CA ILE A 41 15.87 -5.20 4.33
C ILE A 41 15.61 -3.70 4.28
N VAL A 42 15.37 -3.15 3.08
CA VAL A 42 15.00 -1.73 2.90
C VAL A 42 13.71 -1.39 3.65
N PHE A 43 12.68 -2.24 3.54
CA PHE A 43 11.41 -2.08 4.26
C PHE A 43 11.61 -2.08 5.78
N ILE A 44 12.33 -3.06 6.31
CA ILE A 44 12.63 -3.16 7.75
C ILE A 44 13.44 -1.94 8.21
N GLY A 45 14.47 -1.54 7.44
CA GLY A 45 15.26 -0.36 7.74
C GLY A 45 14.40 0.91 7.76
N TYR A 46 13.53 1.11 6.76
CA TYR A 46 12.63 2.26 6.70
C TYR A 46 11.66 2.28 7.90
N LEU A 47 11.07 1.11 8.23
CA LEU A 47 10.15 0.97 9.35
C LEU A 47 10.80 1.39 10.68
N PHE A 48 11.96 0.85 11.00
CA PHE A 48 12.60 1.09 12.29
C PHE A 48 13.37 2.42 12.35
N LEU A 49 14.05 2.84 11.29
CA LEU A 49 14.90 4.02 11.31
C LEU A 49 14.12 5.31 10.99
N ILE A 50 13.05 5.22 10.19
CA ILE A 50 12.32 6.40 9.72
C ILE A 50 10.95 6.49 10.38
N MET A 51 10.09 5.45 10.20
CA MET A 51 8.70 5.50 10.64
C MET A 51 8.58 5.69 12.15
N MET A 52 9.31 4.90 12.96
CA MET A 52 9.28 5.02 14.42
C MET A 52 9.80 6.38 14.91
N GLY A 53 10.84 6.93 14.28
CA GLY A 53 11.37 8.24 14.65
C GLY A 53 10.44 9.39 14.24
N LYS A 54 9.72 9.28 13.13
CA LYS A 54 8.82 10.33 12.65
C LYS A 54 7.44 10.27 13.30
N SER A 55 6.96 9.09 13.69
CA SER A 55 5.71 8.96 14.45
C SER A 55 5.80 9.54 15.86
N ALA A 56 6.98 9.50 16.48
CA ALA A 56 7.21 10.08 17.80
C ALA A 56 6.81 11.57 17.90
N GLY A 57 6.82 12.30 16.77
CA GLY A 57 6.45 13.72 16.73
C GLY A 57 4.97 14.02 17.03
N PHE A 58 4.08 13.01 16.95
CA PHE A 58 2.65 13.15 17.21
C PHE A 58 2.10 12.09 18.19
N GLU A 59 2.94 11.19 18.71
CA GLU A 59 2.53 10.18 19.68
C GLU A 59 2.37 10.80 21.08
N LEU A 60 1.33 10.36 21.79
CA LEU A 60 1.10 10.79 23.17
C LEU A 60 1.91 9.95 24.15
N ALA A 61 2.41 10.59 25.21
CA ALA A 61 3.05 9.89 26.32
C ALA A 61 2.04 8.90 26.95
N GLY A 62 2.36 7.60 26.91
CA GLY A 62 1.46 6.55 27.39
C GLY A 62 0.86 5.65 26.30
N GLY A 63 1.03 5.97 25.02
CA GLY A 63 0.81 5.05 23.90
C GLY A 63 -0.63 4.63 23.58
N ASN A 64 -1.65 5.26 24.15
CA ASN A 64 -3.04 4.82 24.04
C ASN A 64 -3.75 5.24 22.75
N MET A 65 -3.20 6.18 21.98
CA MET A 65 -3.75 6.58 20.68
C MET A 65 -2.67 6.51 19.59
N LYS A 66 -2.64 5.38 18.90
CA LYS A 66 -1.83 5.19 17.70
C LYS A 66 -2.35 6.07 16.55
N SER A 67 -1.57 6.20 15.48
CA SER A 67 -2.03 6.84 14.23
C SER A 67 -3.37 6.24 13.78
N LEU A 68 -4.29 7.08 13.26
CA LEU A 68 -5.58 6.68 12.73
C LEU A 68 -5.43 5.55 11.69
N GLY A 69 -4.44 5.63 10.81
CA GLY A 69 -4.17 4.64 9.78
C GLY A 69 -3.75 3.25 10.27
N THR A 70 -3.55 3.04 11.58
CA THR A 70 -3.23 1.73 12.15
C THR A 70 -4.47 0.93 12.59
N SER A 71 -5.67 1.53 12.58
CA SER A 71 -6.94 0.86 12.86
C SER A 71 -7.63 0.37 11.58
N PHE A 72 -8.60 -0.52 11.72
CA PHE A 72 -9.42 -0.98 10.59
C PHE A 72 -10.59 -0.02 10.35
N GLY A 73 -10.27 1.20 9.89
CA GLY A 73 -11.22 2.31 9.81
C GLY A 73 -11.35 3.07 11.12
N PHE A 74 -11.99 4.22 11.07
CA PHE A 74 -12.22 5.13 12.18
C PHE A 74 -13.46 5.98 11.90
N ASP A 75 -14.12 6.48 12.93
CA ASP A 75 -15.27 7.35 12.78
C ASP A 75 -14.91 8.85 12.96
N HIS A 76 -15.91 9.70 12.80
CA HIS A 76 -15.75 11.15 12.90
C HIS A 76 -15.35 11.60 14.31
N GLU A 77 -15.90 10.95 15.35
CA GLU A 77 -15.60 11.29 16.73
C GLU A 77 -14.18 10.88 17.12
N GLU A 78 -13.74 9.70 16.67
CA GLU A 78 -12.35 9.23 16.86
C GLU A 78 -11.33 10.20 16.26
N ILE A 79 -11.62 10.78 15.06
CA ILE A 79 -10.75 11.77 14.43
C ILE A 79 -10.69 13.05 15.26
N ILE A 80 -11.83 13.57 15.74
CA ILE A 80 -11.88 14.77 16.58
C ILE A 80 -11.10 14.54 17.87
N VAL A 81 -11.34 13.43 18.57
CA VAL A 81 -10.65 13.07 19.81
C VAL A 81 -9.13 12.94 19.56
N PHE A 82 -8.76 12.36 18.40
CA PHE A 82 -7.36 12.23 18.02
C PHE A 82 -6.68 13.59 17.88
N PHE A 83 -7.31 14.57 17.22
CA PHE A 83 -6.73 15.91 17.06
C PHE A 83 -6.82 16.73 18.37
N ALA A 84 -7.96 16.72 19.06
CA ALA A 84 -8.18 17.47 20.31
C ALA A 84 -7.20 17.07 21.45
N SER A 85 -6.66 15.87 21.40
CA SER A 85 -5.68 15.39 22.39
C SER A 85 -4.25 15.84 22.09
N ARG A 86 -4.00 16.56 20.99
CA ARG A 86 -2.67 16.94 20.49
C ARG A 86 -2.50 18.45 20.39
N THR A 87 -1.27 18.92 20.50
CA THR A 87 -0.95 20.33 20.25
C THR A 87 -0.89 20.59 18.74
N ASP A 88 -0.95 21.84 18.33
CA ASP A 88 -0.84 22.25 16.92
C ASP A 88 0.47 21.77 16.29
N GLU A 89 1.57 21.76 17.05
CA GLU A 89 2.87 21.25 16.59
C GLU A 89 2.79 19.73 16.30
N MET A 90 2.10 18.97 17.16
CA MET A 90 1.90 17.54 16.98
C MET A 90 1.00 17.26 15.78
N ILE A 91 -0.06 18.05 15.56
CA ILE A 91 -0.93 17.93 14.39
C ILE A 91 -0.14 18.26 13.11
N ASN A 92 0.70 19.30 13.11
CA ASN A 92 1.56 19.61 11.98
C ASN A 92 2.60 18.51 11.72
N ALA A 93 3.16 17.89 12.76
CA ALA A 93 4.01 16.71 12.61
C ALA A 93 3.27 15.52 11.98
N TYR A 94 1.99 15.31 12.37
CA TYR A 94 1.13 14.28 11.79
C TYR A 94 0.79 14.54 10.31
N ILE A 95 0.53 15.78 9.93
CA ILE A 95 0.34 16.19 8.53
C ILE A 95 1.59 15.86 7.70
N ASN A 96 2.76 16.26 8.20
CA ASN A 96 4.04 15.97 7.53
C ASN A 96 4.32 14.48 7.45
N PHE A 97 4.01 13.73 8.52
CA PHE A 97 4.14 12.27 8.54
C PHE A 97 3.34 11.64 7.41
N ASN A 98 2.05 11.90 7.31
CA ASN A 98 1.18 11.30 6.29
C ASN A 98 1.57 11.73 4.87
N ARG A 99 1.87 13.03 4.66
CA ARG A 99 2.18 13.55 3.32
C ARG A 99 3.53 13.10 2.77
N VAL A 100 4.51 12.86 3.63
CA VAL A 100 5.87 12.57 3.21
C VAL A 100 6.27 11.15 3.61
N TRP A 101 6.37 10.90 4.91
CA TRP A 101 7.02 9.69 5.40
C TRP A 101 6.19 8.43 5.16
N ASP A 102 4.90 8.49 5.43
CA ASP A 102 3.99 7.36 5.21
C ASP A 102 3.70 7.15 3.72
N THR A 103 3.60 8.23 2.94
CA THR A 103 3.50 8.14 1.47
C THR A 103 4.73 7.44 0.85
N LEU A 104 5.94 7.75 1.31
CA LEU A 104 7.16 7.06 0.88
C LEU A 104 7.22 5.62 1.40
N PHE A 105 6.74 5.37 2.63
CA PHE A 105 6.62 4.03 3.18
C PHE A 105 5.71 3.15 2.33
N GLY A 106 4.58 3.70 1.86
CA GLY A 106 3.68 3.05 0.91
C GLY A 106 4.40 2.56 -0.33
N LEU A 107 5.28 3.39 -0.92
CA LEU A 107 6.09 2.99 -2.07
C LEU A 107 7.08 1.87 -1.72
N VAL A 108 7.74 1.95 -0.55
CA VAL A 108 8.74 0.97 -0.11
C VAL A 108 8.10 -0.40 0.10
N TYR A 109 7.01 -0.50 0.87
CA TYR A 109 6.35 -1.79 1.07
C TYR A 109 5.65 -2.30 -0.20
N GLY A 110 5.10 -1.40 -1.02
CA GLY A 110 4.48 -1.77 -2.28
C GLY A 110 5.46 -2.44 -3.23
N LEU A 111 6.66 -1.88 -3.41
CA LEU A 111 7.72 -2.48 -4.20
C LEU A 111 8.19 -3.82 -3.62
N MET A 112 8.38 -3.89 -2.32
CA MET A 112 8.73 -5.15 -1.64
C MET A 112 7.70 -6.24 -1.95
N TYR A 113 6.41 -5.96 -1.77
CA TYR A 113 5.34 -6.93 -2.00
C TYR A 113 5.22 -7.33 -3.48
N VAL A 114 5.33 -6.37 -4.42
CA VAL A 114 5.29 -6.65 -5.86
C VAL A 114 6.44 -7.57 -6.26
N VAL A 115 7.64 -7.33 -5.73
CA VAL A 115 8.81 -8.19 -6.00
C VAL A 115 8.61 -9.58 -5.42
N TRP A 116 8.15 -9.71 -4.16
CA TRP A 116 7.83 -11.02 -3.57
C TRP A 116 6.78 -11.78 -4.37
N MET A 117 5.66 -11.13 -4.69
CA MET A 117 4.61 -11.75 -5.50
C MET A 117 5.12 -12.16 -6.88
N SER A 118 5.98 -11.34 -7.50
CA SER A 118 6.57 -11.68 -8.80
C SER A 118 7.49 -12.89 -8.72
N VAL A 119 8.28 -13.04 -7.67
CA VAL A 119 9.13 -14.23 -7.45
C VAL A 119 8.28 -15.47 -7.23
N LEU A 120 7.31 -15.40 -6.32
CA LEU A 120 6.49 -16.54 -5.91
C LEU A 120 5.52 -17.01 -6.99
N LEU A 121 4.94 -16.07 -7.74
CA LEU A 121 3.96 -16.36 -8.79
C LEU A 121 4.60 -16.59 -10.17
N LYS A 122 5.92 -16.43 -10.33
CA LYS A 122 6.63 -16.60 -11.59
C LYS A 122 6.33 -17.93 -12.31
N PRO A 123 6.25 -19.10 -11.63
CA PRO A 123 5.89 -20.36 -12.27
C PRO A 123 4.46 -20.38 -12.82
N TYR A 124 3.60 -19.52 -12.32
CA TYR A 124 2.19 -19.43 -12.64
C TYR A 124 1.82 -18.17 -13.45
N ALA A 125 2.82 -17.37 -13.88
CA ALA A 125 2.61 -16.05 -14.47
C ALA A 125 1.62 -16.04 -15.63
N GLN A 126 1.61 -17.08 -16.49
CA GLN A 126 0.67 -17.22 -17.60
C GLN A 126 -0.79 -17.41 -17.14
N LYS A 127 -1.01 -17.99 -15.96
CA LYS A 127 -2.35 -18.27 -15.41
C LYS A 127 -2.89 -17.11 -14.58
N VAL A 128 -2.01 -16.44 -13.82
CA VAL A 128 -2.40 -15.40 -12.86
C VAL A 128 -2.25 -13.98 -13.42
N GLY A 129 -1.67 -13.84 -14.62
CA GLY A 129 -1.55 -12.56 -15.32
C GLY A 129 -0.85 -11.49 -14.49
N PHE A 130 -1.52 -10.36 -14.29
CA PHE A 130 -0.99 -9.20 -13.60
C PHE A 130 -1.23 -9.20 -12.07
N LEU A 131 -1.56 -10.34 -11.47
CA LEU A 131 -1.82 -10.46 -10.02
C LEU A 131 -0.63 -10.02 -9.16
N ASN A 132 0.60 -10.13 -9.70
CA ASN A 132 1.81 -9.63 -9.03
C ASN A 132 1.80 -8.10 -8.76
N LEU A 133 0.97 -7.32 -9.47
CA LEU A 133 0.81 -5.89 -9.28
C LEU A 133 -0.28 -5.51 -8.26
N PHE A 134 -1.02 -6.51 -7.75
CA PHE A 134 -2.10 -6.28 -6.80
C PHE A 134 -1.68 -5.45 -5.56
N PRO A 135 -0.45 -5.58 -5.03
CA PRO A 135 -0.01 -4.74 -3.91
C PRO A 135 -0.06 -3.23 -4.18
N PHE A 136 0.00 -2.79 -5.43
CA PHE A 136 -0.17 -1.37 -5.75
C PHE A 136 -1.57 -0.84 -5.48
N ALA A 137 -2.60 -1.70 -5.40
CA ALA A 137 -3.92 -1.29 -4.94
C ALA A 137 -3.89 -0.89 -3.45
N GLN A 138 -3.16 -1.63 -2.61
CA GLN A 138 -2.92 -1.26 -1.21
C GLN A 138 -2.23 0.11 -1.11
N VAL A 139 -1.16 0.34 -1.89
CA VAL A 139 -0.44 1.62 -1.93
C VAL A 139 -1.36 2.77 -2.34
N LEU A 140 -2.20 2.56 -3.34
CA LEU A 140 -3.16 3.57 -3.79
C LEU A 140 -4.13 3.98 -2.67
N PHE A 141 -4.72 3.00 -1.97
CA PHE A 141 -5.64 3.29 -0.87
C PHE A 141 -4.95 3.93 0.32
N ASP A 142 -3.72 3.54 0.61
CA ASP A 142 -2.87 4.16 1.63
C ASP A 142 -2.59 5.65 1.31
N TRP A 143 -2.22 5.97 0.08
CA TRP A 143 -2.01 7.36 -0.35
C TRP A 143 -3.28 8.19 -0.31
N LEU A 144 -4.43 7.62 -0.71
CA LEU A 144 -5.72 8.30 -0.64
C LEU A 144 -6.14 8.57 0.81
N GLU A 145 -5.93 7.62 1.71
CA GLU A 145 -6.13 7.80 3.15
C GLU A 145 -5.22 8.89 3.70
N ASN A 146 -3.91 8.81 3.46
CA ASN A 146 -2.92 9.76 3.94
C ASN A 146 -3.25 11.19 3.50
N TYR A 147 -3.66 11.37 2.24
CA TYR A 147 -4.08 12.67 1.73
C TYR A 147 -5.35 13.18 2.43
N ALA A 148 -6.36 12.32 2.60
CA ALA A 148 -7.63 12.69 3.25
C ALA A 148 -7.42 13.04 4.72
N VAL A 149 -6.67 12.24 5.48
CA VAL A 149 -6.37 12.48 6.89
C VAL A 149 -5.55 13.76 7.08
N ALA A 150 -4.52 13.99 6.25
CA ALA A 150 -3.76 15.23 6.29
C ALA A 150 -4.61 16.47 5.95
N SER A 151 -5.63 16.31 5.07
CA SER A 151 -6.59 17.39 4.78
C SER A 151 -7.50 17.68 5.98
N LEU A 152 -8.00 16.64 6.67
CA LEU A 152 -8.79 16.79 7.89
C LEU A 152 -8.00 17.46 9.01
N ALA A 153 -6.73 17.09 9.19
CA ALA A 153 -5.84 17.71 10.16
C ALA A 153 -5.64 19.22 9.89
N ASN A 154 -5.47 19.60 8.60
CA ASN A 154 -5.40 21.03 8.24
C ASN A 154 -6.71 21.78 8.51
N GLN A 155 -7.88 21.17 8.25
CA GLN A 155 -9.18 21.78 8.56
C GLN A 155 -9.32 21.99 10.06
N TYR A 156 -8.96 21.00 10.87
CA TYR A 156 -9.02 21.08 12.34
C TYR A 156 -8.14 22.20 12.91
N LEU A 157 -6.94 22.41 12.37
CA LEU A 157 -6.05 23.50 12.78
C LEU A 157 -6.62 24.90 12.52
N VAL A 158 -7.50 25.05 11.54
CA VAL A 158 -8.09 26.35 11.15
C VAL A 158 -9.38 26.64 11.92
N ASP A 159 -10.28 25.67 11.96
CA ASP A 159 -11.66 25.87 12.40
C ASP A 159 -12.06 25.01 13.61
N GLU A 160 -11.19 24.16 14.11
CA GLU A 160 -11.50 23.08 15.09
C GLU A 160 -12.64 22.13 14.61
N LEU A 161 -12.96 22.18 13.33
CA LEU A 161 -13.99 21.39 12.68
C LEU A 161 -13.39 20.55 11.55
N ILE A 162 -14.04 19.43 11.24
CA ILE A 162 -13.65 18.57 10.14
C ILE A 162 -14.83 18.22 9.25
N SER A 163 -14.57 18.01 7.96
CA SER A 163 -15.56 17.61 6.99
C SER A 163 -16.00 16.14 7.20
N LEU A 164 -17.26 15.92 7.55
CA LEU A 164 -17.82 14.58 7.69
C LEU A 164 -17.71 13.72 6.41
N PRO A 165 -17.95 14.24 5.19
CA PRO A 165 -17.74 13.46 3.96
C PRO A 165 -16.27 13.00 3.79
N ILE A 166 -15.29 13.86 4.05
CA ILE A 166 -13.88 13.52 3.93
C ILE A 166 -13.49 12.50 5.02
N ALA A 167 -13.99 12.64 6.25
CA ALA A 167 -13.77 11.68 7.32
C ALA A 167 -14.26 10.27 6.95
N LYS A 168 -15.47 10.15 6.39
CA LYS A 168 -16.01 8.89 5.90
C LYS A 168 -15.17 8.29 4.77
N LEU A 169 -14.72 9.10 3.82
CA LEU A 169 -13.86 8.65 2.71
C LEU A 169 -12.51 8.16 3.23
N ALA A 170 -11.88 8.89 4.16
CA ALA A 170 -10.62 8.48 4.77
C ALA A 170 -10.73 7.12 5.45
N SER A 171 -11.81 6.91 6.24
CA SER A 171 -12.10 5.63 6.88
C SER A 171 -12.29 4.49 5.86
N VAL A 172 -13.03 4.73 4.79
CA VAL A 172 -13.24 3.75 3.71
C VAL A 172 -11.91 3.39 3.04
N PHE A 173 -11.06 4.37 2.73
CA PHE A 173 -9.74 4.12 2.16
C PHE A 173 -8.85 3.31 3.11
N CYS A 174 -8.88 3.63 4.41
CA CYS A 174 -8.20 2.86 5.45
C CYS A 174 -8.65 1.38 5.45
N MET A 175 -9.94 1.12 5.43
CA MET A 175 -10.49 -0.23 5.37
C MET A 175 -10.03 -0.98 4.11
N PHE A 176 -10.11 -0.36 2.92
CA PHE A 176 -9.64 -0.98 1.68
C PHE A 176 -8.13 -1.24 1.68
N LYS A 177 -7.33 -0.34 2.22
CA LYS A 177 -5.89 -0.55 2.44
C LYS A 177 -5.64 -1.83 3.21
N TRP A 178 -6.31 -2.02 4.36
CA TRP A 178 -6.13 -3.19 5.20
C TRP A 178 -6.66 -4.48 4.57
N VAL A 179 -7.78 -4.42 3.83
CA VAL A 179 -8.27 -5.57 3.05
C VAL A 179 -7.24 -5.97 1.99
N CYS A 180 -6.72 -5.01 1.21
CA CYS A 180 -5.69 -5.29 0.21
C CYS A 180 -4.41 -5.84 0.85
N SER A 181 -4.01 -5.32 2.01
CA SER A 181 -2.87 -5.81 2.79
C SER A 181 -3.04 -7.26 3.21
N GLY A 182 -4.20 -7.61 3.78
CA GLY A 182 -4.54 -8.98 4.17
C GLY A 182 -4.53 -9.95 3.00
N LEU A 183 -5.11 -9.56 1.87
CA LEU A 183 -5.10 -10.38 0.64
C LEU A 183 -3.68 -10.56 0.08
N THR A 184 -2.89 -9.49 0.03
CA THR A 184 -1.49 -9.55 -0.41
C THR A 184 -0.67 -10.49 0.47
N THR A 185 -0.78 -10.34 1.78
CA THR A 185 -0.07 -11.20 2.76
C THR A 185 -0.49 -12.66 2.60
N THR A 186 -1.78 -12.94 2.44
CA THR A 186 -2.30 -14.30 2.22
C THR A 186 -1.74 -14.90 0.94
N LEU A 187 -1.71 -14.15 -0.16
CA LEU A 187 -1.14 -14.62 -1.44
C LEU A 187 0.36 -14.90 -1.32
N ILE A 188 1.12 -14.09 -0.60
CA ILE A 188 2.53 -14.32 -0.33
C ILE A 188 2.73 -15.59 0.49
N LEU A 189 1.97 -15.79 1.57
CA LEU A 189 2.06 -16.99 2.40
C LEU A 189 1.75 -18.25 1.59
N VAL A 190 0.69 -18.25 0.80
CA VAL A 190 0.36 -19.36 -0.12
C VAL A 190 1.51 -19.61 -1.11
N GLY A 191 2.05 -18.54 -1.72
CA GLY A 191 3.17 -18.65 -2.65
C GLY A 191 4.42 -19.26 -2.00
N VAL A 192 4.75 -18.87 -0.77
CA VAL A 192 5.87 -19.46 -0.01
C VAL A 192 5.65 -20.94 0.26
N ILE A 193 4.44 -21.33 0.70
CA ILE A 193 4.08 -22.74 0.93
C ILE A 193 4.26 -23.56 -0.35
N LEU A 194 3.76 -23.06 -1.48
CA LEU A 194 3.91 -23.74 -2.77
C LEU A 194 5.37 -23.84 -3.20
N MET A 195 6.17 -22.84 -3.00
CA MET A 195 7.61 -22.84 -3.29
C MET A 195 8.34 -23.91 -2.45
N ILE A 196 8.06 -23.97 -1.16
CA ILE A 196 8.65 -24.99 -0.25
C ILE A 196 8.21 -26.40 -0.66
N ALA A 197 6.92 -26.62 -0.95
CA ALA A 197 6.39 -27.89 -1.38
C ALA A 197 7.06 -28.39 -2.69
N GLN A 198 7.28 -27.51 -3.65
CA GLN A 198 8.00 -27.84 -4.88
C GLN A 198 9.46 -28.20 -4.61
N ALA A 199 10.15 -27.47 -3.74
CA ALA A 199 11.54 -27.76 -3.39
C ALA A 199 11.69 -29.14 -2.73
N ILE A 200 10.77 -29.52 -1.85
CA ILE A 200 10.75 -30.86 -1.21
C ILE A 200 10.48 -31.94 -2.25
N LYS A 201 9.51 -31.74 -3.15
CA LYS A 201 9.19 -32.71 -4.21
C LYS A 201 10.39 -32.96 -5.13
N ASN A 202 11.08 -31.91 -5.54
CA ASN A 202 12.23 -32.02 -6.43
C ASN A 202 13.40 -32.77 -5.76
N ARG A 203 13.62 -32.59 -4.44
CA ARG A 203 14.65 -33.36 -3.71
C ARG A 203 14.37 -34.87 -3.67
N LYS A 204 13.09 -35.25 -3.53
CA LYS A 204 12.69 -36.67 -3.51
C LYS A 204 12.82 -37.40 -4.86
N GLN A 205 12.92 -36.65 -5.97
CA GLN A 205 13.10 -37.24 -7.30
C GLN A 205 14.56 -37.46 -7.69
N ILE A 206 15.51 -36.91 -6.90
CA ILE A 206 16.97 -37.01 -7.13
C ILE A 206 17.58 -38.15 -6.27
N GLN A 207 16.85 -38.63 -5.29
CA GLN A 207 17.17 -39.79 -4.47
C GLN A 207 16.57 -41.09 -5.02
#